data_b21546f990cc339bea1c4729c7b1ffce
#
_entry.id   b21546f990cc339bea1c4729c7b1ffce
#
_cell.length_a   1.000
_cell.length_b   1.000
_cell.length_c   1.000
_cell.angle_alpha   90.00
_cell.angle_beta   90.00
_cell.angle_gamma   90.00
#
_symmetry.space_group_name_H-M   'P 1'
#
loop_
_entity.id
_entity.type
_entity.pdbx_description
1 polymer ?
#
loop_
_entity_poly.entity_id
_entity_poly.type
_entity_poly.pdbx_seq_one_letter_code
_entity_poly.pdbx_strand_id
1 'polypeptide(L)'
;MKNSCVLVTGATKGIGWAVSQRLADQGCHVVGLARHVADIDFPGYLYACDLANAGETEELLRVIREKYPVDAVVNCVGPAMPEPLGEVDLASLYQAFDLNVRVAVQAVQAFVPGMRARKSGRIVNLCGRVVHGQAGHTSYAAAKSALLGCTRTWALELAPYGVTVNAVSPGPVETGLFRAECPVGSDAEKTVLATIPMGRLAQADEVAAAVVFLLGDGAAFITGQEIGVDGGGSLAGR
;
A
#
# COMPACT_ATOMS: atom_id res chain seq x y z
N MET A 1 -8.37 -12.87 -12.03
CA MET A 1 -7.44 -12.99 -10.87
C MET A 1 -7.24 -14.43 -10.36
N LYS A 2 -8.18 -15.37 -10.56
CA LYS A 2 -8.01 -16.77 -10.10
C LYS A 2 -6.67 -17.34 -10.60
N ASN A 3 -5.91 -17.99 -9.71
CA ASN A 3 -4.56 -18.52 -9.93
C ASN A 3 -3.45 -17.47 -10.16
N SER A 4 -3.72 -16.17 -10.10
CA SER A 4 -2.66 -15.15 -10.18
C SER A 4 -1.81 -15.15 -8.91
N CYS A 5 -0.51 -14.91 -9.05
CA CYS A 5 0.41 -14.75 -7.93
C CYS A 5 0.56 -13.26 -7.58
N VAL A 6 0.28 -12.90 -6.33
CA VAL A 6 0.26 -11.50 -5.87
C VAL A 6 1.22 -11.31 -4.70
N LEU A 7 2.20 -10.43 -4.88
CA LEU A 7 3.06 -9.98 -3.79
C LEU A 7 2.38 -8.86 -3.00
N VAL A 8 2.34 -9.00 -1.67
CA VAL A 8 1.81 -7.97 -0.75
C VAL A 8 2.87 -7.62 0.29
N THR A 9 3.32 -6.37 0.32
CA THR A 9 4.20 -5.88 1.38
C THR A 9 3.38 -5.43 2.59
N GLY A 10 3.85 -5.67 3.82
CA GLY A 10 3.10 -5.38 5.03
C GLY A 10 1.85 -6.25 5.21
N ALA A 11 1.93 -7.51 4.79
CA ALA A 11 0.81 -8.42 4.62
C ALA A 11 0.13 -8.93 5.90
N THR A 12 0.73 -8.72 7.09
CA THR A 12 0.28 -9.38 8.34
C THR A 12 -0.63 -8.53 9.22
N LYS A 13 -0.91 -7.28 8.86
CA LYS A 13 -1.72 -6.35 9.68
C LYS A 13 -2.55 -5.41 8.81
N GLY A 14 -3.64 -4.92 9.38
CA GLY A 14 -4.47 -3.84 8.81
C GLY A 14 -4.87 -4.09 7.36
N ILE A 15 -4.64 -3.11 6.49
CA ILE A 15 -5.05 -3.16 5.08
C ILE A 15 -4.34 -4.31 4.34
N GLY A 16 -3.03 -4.50 4.57
CA GLY A 16 -2.27 -5.56 3.89
C GLY A 16 -2.79 -6.96 4.23
N TRP A 17 -3.21 -7.18 5.47
CA TRP A 17 -3.88 -8.42 5.88
C TRP A 17 -5.22 -8.61 5.17
N ALA A 18 -6.08 -7.59 5.18
CA ALA A 18 -7.39 -7.65 4.54
C ALA A 18 -7.27 -7.88 3.02
N VAL A 19 -6.29 -7.25 2.36
CA VAL A 19 -5.96 -7.50 0.94
C VAL A 19 -5.56 -8.97 0.74
N SER A 20 -4.69 -9.50 1.59
CA SER A 20 -4.21 -10.89 1.48
C SER A 20 -5.35 -11.89 1.63
N GLN A 21 -6.24 -11.69 2.59
CA GLN A 21 -7.43 -12.53 2.78
C GLN A 21 -8.35 -12.50 1.56
N ARG A 22 -8.73 -11.31 1.09
CA ARG A 22 -9.61 -11.19 -0.09
C ARG A 22 -9.03 -11.81 -1.35
N LEU A 23 -7.71 -11.69 -1.55
CA LEU A 23 -7.04 -12.30 -2.69
C LEU A 23 -7.06 -13.84 -2.59
N ALA A 24 -6.79 -14.38 -1.41
CA ALA A 24 -6.84 -15.82 -1.18
C ALA A 24 -8.25 -16.39 -1.38
N ASP A 25 -9.30 -15.69 -0.87
CA ASP A 25 -10.72 -16.06 -1.05
C ASP A 25 -11.11 -16.09 -2.53
N GLN A 26 -10.45 -15.28 -3.39
CA GLN A 26 -10.63 -15.29 -4.84
C GLN A 26 -9.78 -16.34 -5.56
N GLY A 27 -9.03 -17.17 -4.83
CA GLY A 27 -8.18 -18.23 -5.38
C GLY A 27 -6.86 -17.73 -5.95
N CYS A 28 -6.35 -16.58 -5.48
CA CYS A 28 -5.01 -16.10 -5.79
C CYS A 28 -3.96 -16.79 -4.91
N HIS A 29 -2.74 -16.90 -5.43
CA HIS A 29 -1.56 -17.28 -4.65
C HIS A 29 -0.94 -16.03 -4.04
N VAL A 30 -1.10 -15.83 -2.72
CA VAL A 30 -0.57 -14.65 -2.05
C VAL A 30 0.83 -14.91 -1.53
N VAL A 31 1.76 -14.01 -1.82
CA VAL A 31 3.10 -13.95 -1.25
C VAL A 31 3.21 -12.71 -0.38
N GLY A 32 3.21 -12.89 0.93
CA GLY A 32 3.26 -11.81 1.90
C GLY A 32 4.67 -11.54 2.41
N LEU A 33 5.01 -10.25 2.59
CA LEU A 33 6.23 -9.81 3.27
C LEU A 33 5.88 -9.08 4.56
N ALA A 34 6.53 -9.46 5.67
CA ALA A 34 6.40 -8.79 6.96
C ALA A 34 7.60 -9.03 7.86
N ARG A 35 7.81 -8.18 8.87
CA ARG A 35 8.91 -8.35 9.85
C ARG A 35 8.70 -9.53 10.80
N HIS A 36 7.46 -9.72 11.22
CA HIS A 36 7.08 -10.75 12.19
C HIS A 36 6.10 -11.70 11.52
N VAL A 37 6.46 -12.96 11.48
CA VAL A 37 5.71 -14.01 10.75
C VAL A 37 5.36 -15.21 11.63
N ALA A 38 5.90 -15.26 12.86
CA ALA A 38 5.62 -16.35 13.79
C ALA A 38 4.15 -16.33 14.23
N ASP A 39 3.56 -17.50 14.33
CA ASP A 39 2.19 -17.77 14.83
C ASP A 39 1.08 -17.02 14.03
N ILE A 40 1.33 -16.70 12.76
CA ILE A 40 0.35 -16.07 11.87
C ILE A 40 -0.19 -17.12 10.90
N ASP A 41 -1.47 -17.42 11.00
CA ASP A 41 -2.19 -18.25 10.02
C ASP A 41 -2.46 -17.43 8.75
N PHE A 42 -1.40 -17.29 7.93
CA PHE A 42 -1.44 -16.47 6.73
C PHE A 42 -2.04 -17.27 5.56
N PRO A 43 -2.94 -16.66 4.75
CA PRO A 43 -3.61 -17.34 3.65
C PRO A 43 -2.72 -17.44 2.39
N GLY A 44 -1.50 -17.94 2.52
CA GLY A 44 -0.54 -18.01 1.43
C GLY A 44 0.88 -18.28 1.91
N TYR A 45 1.86 -17.81 1.17
CA TYR A 45 3.28 -17.89 1.54
C TYR A 45 3.72 -16.62 2.24
N LEU A 46 4.25 -16.72 3.45
CA LEU A 46 4.68 -15.58 4.25
C LEU A 46 6.19 -15.61 4.47
N TYR A 47 6.86 -14.53 4.16
CA TYR A 47 8.31 -14.37 4.31
C TYR A 47 8.63 -13.29 5.33
N ALA A 48 9.54 -13.61 6.25
CA ALA A 48 10.12 -12.64 7.17
C ALA A 48 11.12 -11.76 6.41
N CYS A 49 11.00 -10.43 6.56
CA CYS A 49 11.94 -9.47 6.01
C CYS A 49 11.81 -8.14 6.75
N ASP A 50 12.93 -7.58 7.18
CA ASP A 50 12.96 -6.17 7.55
C ASP A 50 13.16 -5.32 6.30
N LEU A 51 12.06 -4.79 5.80
CA LEU A 51 12.06 -3.95 4.60
C LEU A 51 12.85 -2.63 4.78
N ALA A 52 13.27 -2.25 5.98
CA ALA A 52 14.21 -1.16 6.21
C ALA A 52 15.65 -1.54 5.76
N ASN A 53 15.97 -2.84 5.72
CA ASN A 53 17.24 -3.32 5.19
C ASN A 53 17.14 -3.51 3.66
N ALA A 54 17.75 -2.59 2.91
CA ALA A 54 17.70 -2.60 1.45
C ALA A 54 18.31 -3.87 0.83
N GLY A 55 19.41 -4.38 1.39
CA GLY A 55 20.09 -5.58 0.88
C GLY A 55 19.28 -6.85 1.15
N GLU A 56 18.72 -6.99 2.36
CA GLU A 56 17.83 -8.11 2.70
C GLU A 56 16.57 -8.10 1.82
N THR A 57 15.99 -6.91 1.59
CA THR A 57 14.84 -6.74 0.70
C THR A 57 15.17 -7.19 -0.73
N GLU A 58 16.30 -6.75 -1.28
CA GLU A 58 16.72 -7.11 -2.65
C GLU A 58 16.94 -8.60 -2.80
N GLU A 59 17.65 -9.23 -1.86
CA GLU A 59 17.91 -10.67 -1.90
C GLU A 59 16.63 -11.48 -1.79
N LEU A 60 15.72 -11.12 -0.88
CA LEU A 60 14.45 -11.82 -0.77
C LEU A 60 13.58 -11.67 -2.03
N LEU A 61 13.52 -10.47 -2.61
CA LEU A 61 12.76 -10.25 -3.85
C LEU A 61 13.37 -11.05 -5.02
N ARG A 62 14.69 -11.23 -5.07
CA ARG A 62 15.36 -12.10 -6.03
C ARG A 62 14.92 -13.57 -5.86
N VAL A 63 14.92 -14.08 -4.64
CA VAL A 63 14.47 -15.45 -4.32
C VAL A 63 12.99 -15.65 -4.70
N ILE A 64 12.14 -14.68 -4.38
CA ILE A 64 10.71 -14.75 -4.71
C ILE A 64 10.51 -14.76 -6.23
N ARG A 65 11.24 -13.93 -6.99
CA ARG A 65 11.15 -13.87 -8.45
C ARG A 65 11.54 -15.18 -9.11
N GLU A 66 12.53 -15.90 -8.56
CA GLU A 66 12.95 -17.21 -9.08
C GLU A 66 11.91 -18.30 -8.80
N LYS A 67 11.17 -18.16 -7.69
CA LYS A 67 10.24 -19.19 -7.22
C LYS A 67 8.80 -19.00 -7.71
N TYR A 68 8.38 -17.74 -7.95
CA TYR A 68 6.99 -17.42 -8.25
C TYR A 68 6.86 -16.52 -9.49
N PRO A 69 5.92 -16.81 -10.40
CA PRO A 69 5.58 -15.92 -11.51
C PRO A 69 4.66 -14.79 -11.00
N VAL A 70 5.21 -13.82 -10.26
CA VAL A 70 4.41 -12.73 -9.68
C VAL A 70 3.72 -11.92 -10.78
N ASP A 71 2.39 -11.90 -10.74
CA ASP A 71 1.51 -11.20 -11.69
C ASP A 71 1.10 -9.82 -11.20
N ALA A 72 1.10 -9.62 -9.88
CA ALA A 72 0.72 -8.35 -9.29
C ALA A 72 1.54 -8.01 -8.05
N VAL A 73 1.71 -6.71 -7.79
CA VAL A 73 2.40 -6.17 -6.61
C VAL A 73 1.48 -5.18 -5.90
N VAL A 74 1.30 -5.37 -4.60
CA VAL A 74 0.61 -4.42 -3.71
C VAL A 74 1.63 -3.86 -2.71
N ASN A 75 1.98 -2.59 -2.89
CA ASN A 75 2.86 -1.86 -1.98
C ASN A 75 2.03 -1.28 -0.83
N CYS A 76 1.96 -1.99 0.29
CA CYS A 76 1.14 -1.64 1.45
C CYS A 76 1.96 -1.24 2.69
N VAL A 77 3.28 -1.39 2.67
CA VAL A 77 4.15 -0.90 3.75
C VAL A 77 4.24 0.62 3.72
N GLY A 78 4.27 1.22 4.90
CA GLY A 78 4.54 2.64 5.06
C GLY A 78 3.99 3.16 6.38
N PRO A 79 4.81 3.23 7.44
CA PRO A 79 4.40 3.83 8.70
C PRO A 79 4.22 5.33 8.54
N ALA A 80 3.26 5.89 9.25
CA ALA A 80 3.16 7.33 9.48
C ALA A 80 4.17 7.72 10.57
N MET A 81 4.78 8.88 10.41
CA MET A 81 5.67 9.51 11.40
C MET A 81 5.17 10.95 11.58
N PRO A 82 4.26 11.20 12.53
CA PRO A 82 3.74 12.54 12.76
C PRO A 82 4.80 13.41 13.42
N GLU A 83 5.16 14.52 12.75
CA GLU A 83 6.10 15.54 13.24
C GLU A 83 5.63 16.92 12.76
N PRO A 84 5.38 17.88 13.64
CA PRO A 84 4.98 19.23 13.24
C PRO A 84 6.14 19.94 12.52
N LEU A 85 5.78 20.84 11.60
CA LEU A 85 6.78 21.65 10.90
C LEU A 85 7.54 22.52 11.90
N GLY A 86 8.87 22.50 11.84
CA GLY A 86 9.78 23.12 12.80
C GLY A 86 10.42 22.10 13.76
N GLU A 87 9.83 20.91 13.88
CA GLU A 87 10.34 19.81 14.72
C GLU A 87 10.65 18.54 13.87
N VAL A 88 10.58 18.66 12.54
CA VAL A 88 10.85 17.52 11.64
C VAL A 88 12.31 17.11 11.74
N ASP A 89 12.56 15.87 12.18
CA ASP A 89 13.88 15.28 12.13
C ASP A 89 14.19 14.77 10.72
N LEU A 90 15.36 15.15 10.18
CA LEU A 90 15.77 14.74 8.85
C LEU A 90 16.00 13.23 8.73
N ALA A 91 16.40 12.55 9.81
CA ALA A 91 16.53 11.10 9.79
C ALA A 91 15.16 10.43 9.64
N SER A 92 14.12 10.92 10.33
CA SER A 92 12.72 10.51 10.16
C SER A 92 12.22 10.76 8.74
N LEU A 93 12.57 11.91 8.14
CA LEU A 93 12.25 12.22 6.74
C LEU A 93 12.85 11.17 5.79
N TYR A 94 14.15 10.89 5.92
CA TYR A 94 14.81 9.87 5.09
C TYR A 94 14.23 8.48 5.31
N GLN A 95 13.92 8.11 6.54
CA GLN A 95 13.27 6.83 6.86
C GLN A 95 11.86 6.73 6.24
N ALA A 96 11.09 7.82 6.24
CA ALA A 96 9.79 7.86 5.58
C ALA A 96 9.92 7.58 4.07
N PHE A 97 10.89 8.21 3.39
CA PHE A 97 11.16 7.94 1.97
C PHE A 97 11.68 6.53 1.75
N ASP A 98 12.57 6.04 2.60
CA ASP A 98 13.12 4.70 2.51
C ASP A 98 12.00 3.63 2.56
N LEU A 99 11.16 3.66 3.57
CA LEU A 99 10.12 2.66 3.75
C LEU A 99 8.94 2.80 2.80
N ASN A 100 8.55 4.03 2.42
CA ASN A 100 7.39 4.25 1.57
C ASN A 100 7.70 4.25 0.08
N VAL A 101 8.90 4.66 -0.32
CA VAL A 101 9.27 4.84 -1.74
C VAL A 101 10.28 3.80 -2.20
N ARG A 102 11.45 3.70 -1.54
CA ARG A 102 12.48 2.73 -1.95
C ARG A 102 11.96 1.30 -1.96
N VAL A 103 11.24 0.87 -0.93
CA VAL A 103 10.66 -0.48 -0.86
C VAL A 103 9.73 -0.74 -2.04
N ALA A 104 8.87 0.22 -2.39
CA ALA A 104 7.97 0.08 -3.53
C ALA A 104 8.74 0.02 -4.86
N VAL A 105 9.79 0.83 -5.02
CA VAL A 105 10.66 0.79 -6.20
C VAL A 105 11.34 -0.57 -6.33
N GLN A 106 11.95 -1.10 -5.27
CA GLN A 106 12.60 -2.41 -5.29
C GLN A 106 11.62 -3.54 -5.64
N ALA A 107 10.43 -3.54 -5.01
CA ALA A 107 9.42 -4.55 -5.27
C ALA A 107 8.96 -4.52 -6.74
N VAL A 108 8.68 -3.34 -7.28
CA VAL A 108 8.25 -3.20 -8.68
C VAL A 108 9.38 -3.58 -9.65
N GLN A 109 10.60 -3.09 -9.44
CA GLN A 109 11.74 -3.42 -10.29
C GLN A 109 12.03 -4.93 -10.37
N ALA A 110 11.82 -5.66 -9.26
CA ALA A 110 12.07 -7.10 -9.24
C ALA A 110 11.14 -7.87 -10.20
N PHE A 111 9.90 -7.42 -10.41
CA PHE A 111 8.88 -8.20 -11.14
C PHE A 111 8.48 -7.60 -12.49
N VAL A 112 8.74 -6.31 -12.74
CA VAL A 112 8.43 -5.64 -14.02
C VAL A 112 9.01 -6.37 -15.25
N PRO A 113 10.25 -6.91 -15.25
CA PRO A 113 10.75 -7.64 -16.43
C PRO A 113 9.84 -8.81 -16.83
N GLY A 114 9.36 -9.60 -15.85
CA GLY A 114 8.42 -10.70 -16.09
C GLY A 114 7.05 -10.20 -16.57
N MET A 115 6.51 -9.14 -15.98
CA MET A 115 5.25 -8.54 -16.40
C MET A 115 5.32 -8.01 -17.84
N ARG A 116 6.41 -7.34 -18.22
CA ARG A 116 6.65 -6.87 -19.60
C ARG A 116 6.71 -8.02 -20.59
N ALA A 117 7.44 -9.10 -20.26
CA ALA A 117 7.55 -10.27 -21.11
C ALA A 117 6.21 -10.96 -21.36
N ARG A 118 5.36 -11.05 -20.34
CA ARG A 118 4.01 -11.62 -20.43
C ARG A 118 2.96 -10.65 -20.98
N LYS A 119 3.31 -9.37 -21.16
CA LYS A 119 2.39 -8.28 -21.54
C LYS A 119 1.17 -8.20 -20.62
N SER A 120 1.37 -8.44 -19.35
CA SER A 120 0.32 -8.44 -18.32
C SER A 120 0.93 -8.22 -16.95
N GLY A 121 0.31 -7.38 -16.13
CA GLY A 121 0.70 -7.15 -14.76
C GLY A 121 -0.20 -6.11 -14.09
N ARG A 122 -0.21 -6.09 -12.77
CA ARG A 122 -0.97 -5.13 -11.96
C ARG A 122 -0.12 -4.61 -10.81
N ILE A 123 -0.09 -3.32 -10.61
CA ILE A 123 0.62 -2.69 -9.49
C ILE A 123 -0.35 -1.75 -8.79
N VAL A 124 -0.49 -1.91 -7.47
CA VAL A 124 -1.29 -1.00 -6.64
C VAL A 124 -0.44 -0.48 -5.49
N ASN A 125 -0.34 0.84 -5.40
CA ASN A 125 0.38 1.54 -4.36
C ASN A 125 -0.60 2.08 -3.31
N LEU A 126 -0.42 1.72 -2.02
CA LEU A 126 -1.17 2.32 -0.92
C LEU A 126 -0.54 3.68 -0.59
N CYS A 127 -1.21 4.74 -0.99
CA CYS A 127 -0.88 6.12 -0.64
C CYS A 127 -1.60 6.52 0.67
N GLY A 128 -2.52 7.45 0.63
CA GLY A 128 -3.33 7.89 1.75
C GLY A 128 -3.86 9.30 1.52
N ARG A 129 -4.93 9.67 2.18
CA ARG A 129 -5.49 11.04 2.12
C ARG A 129 -4.45 12.13 2.43
N VAL A 130 -3.38 11.77 3.14
CA VAL A 130 -2.26 12.66 3.47
C VAL A 130 -1.61 13.32 2.25
N VAL A 131 -1.73 12.76 1.05
CA VAL A 131 -1.22 13.35 -0.19
C VAL A 131 -1.90 14.69 -0.53
N HIS A 132 -3.08 14.95 0.02
CA HIS A 132 -3.80 16.22 -0.12
C HIS A 132 -3.44 17.23 1.00
N GLY A 133 -2.50 16.86 1.88
CA GLY A 133 -2.02 17.65 3.01
C GLY A 133 -2.69 17.26 4.33
N GLN A 134 -1.87 17.12 5.34
CA GLN A 134 -2.28 16.88 6.72
C GLN A 134 -1.27 17.54 7.65
N ALA A 135 -1.73 18.43 8.54
CA ALA A 135 -0.87 19.09 9.52
C ALA A 135 -0.12 18.04 10.35
N GLY A 136 1.14 18.33 10.68
CA GLY A 136 1.98 17.45 11.47
C GLY A 136 2.51 16.19 10.73
N HIS A 137 2.37 16.10 9.42
CA HIS A 137 2.76 14.88 8.66
C HIS A 137 3.68 15.19 7.47
N THR A 138 4.58 16.15 7.61
CA THR A 138 5.46 16.61 6.51
C THR A 138 6.18 15.46 5.83
N SER A 139 6.93 14.63 6.58
CA SER A 139 7.73 13.54 6.04
C SER A 139 6.88 12.46 5.38
N TYR A 140 5.79 12.07 6.02
CA TYR A 140 4.88 11.06 5.50
C TYR A 140 4.10 11.52 4.28
N ALA A 141 3.57 12.75 4.30
CA ALA A 141 2.88 13.36 3.16
C ALA A 141 3.78 13.47 1.94
N ALA A 142 5.04 13.92 2.14
CA ALA A 142 6.02 14.00 1.06
C ALA A 142 6.32 12.62 0.45
N ALA A 143 6.57 11.60 1.28
CA ALA A 143 6.87 10.25 0.82
C ALA A 143 5.68 9.61 0.07
N LYS A 144 4.44 9.77 0.58
CA LYS A 144 3.23 9.25 -0.09
C LYS A 144 2.91 10.01 -1.38
N SER A 145 3.17 11.32 -1.44
CA SER A 145 3.05 12.10 -2.68
C SER A 145 4.10 11.70 -3.71
N ALA A 146 5.34 11.39 -3.28
CA ALA A 146 6.35 10.83 -4.16
C ALA A 146 5.92 9.47 -4.74
N LEU A 147 5.33 8.59 -3.93
CA LEU A 147 4.79 7.31 -4.39
C LEU A 147 3.65 7.49 -5.41
N LEU A 148 2.80 8.51 -5.23
CA LEU A 148 1.79 8.87 -6.21
C LEU A 148 2.41 9.38 -7.53
N GLY A 149 3.51 10.14 -7.47
CA GLY A 149 4.33 10.51 -8.63
C GLY A 149 4.89 9.29 -9.36
N CYS A 150 5.44 8.33 -8.61
CA CYS A 150 5.90 7.04 -9.15
C CYS A 150 4.76 6.28 -9.83
N THR A 151 3.56 6.24 -9.24
CA THR A 151 2.38 5.59 -9.82
C THR A 151 2.09 6.10 -11.23
N ARG A 152 2.09 7.40 -11.43
CA ARG A 152 1.81 8.03 -12.73
C ARG A 152 2.92 7.77 -13.74
N THR A 153 4.18 7.89 -13.32
CA THR A 153 5.34 7.61 -14.17
C THR A 153 5.39 6.15 -14.62
N TRP A 154 5.23 5.22 -13.68
CA TRP A 154 5.23 3.79 -14.00
C TRP A 154 4.04 3.38 -14.86
N ALA A 155 2.89 4.02 -14.69
CA ALA A 155 1.72 3.80 -15.56
C ALA A 155 2.04 4.14 -17.02
N LEU A 156 2.69 5.29 -17.28
CA LEU A 156 3.11 5.69 -18.63
C LEU A 156 4.13 4.72 -19.23
N GLU A 157 5.13 4.31 -18.45
CA GLU A 157 6.18 3.42 -18.91
C GLU A 157 5.70 1.98 -19.18
N LEU A 158 4.67 1.52 -18.45
CA LEU A 158 4.25 0.13 -18.43
C LEU A 158 2.97 -0.12 -19.24
N ALA A 159 2.18 0.91 -19.53
CA ALA A 159 0.95 0.79 -20.33
C ALA A 159 1.17 0.11 -21.70
N PRO A 160 2.25 0.37 -22.46
CA PRO A 160 2.51 -0.32 -23.72
C PRO A 160 2.68 -1.83 -23.58
N TYR A 161 2.93 -2.31 -22.36
CA TYR A 161 3.06 -3.73 -22.04
C TYR A 161 1.82 -4.34 -21.40
N GLY A 162 0.68 -3.64 -21.42
CA GLY A 162 -0.56 -4.14 -20.79
C GLY A 162 -0.52 -4.22 -19.25
N VAL A 163 0.44 -3.55 -18.63
CA VAL A 163 0.56 -3.47 -17.17
C VAL A 163 -0.10 -2.19 -16.68
N THR A 164 -0.97 -2.30 -15.68
CA THR A 164 -1.59 -1.13 -15.05
C THR A 164 -0.93 -0.81 -13.71
N VAL A 165 -0.82 0.48 -13.40
CA VAL A 165 -0.29 0.98 -12.13
C VAL A 165 -1.25 2.01 -11.57
N ASN A 166 -1.79 1.77 -10.37
CA ASN A 166 -2.74 2.67 -9.74
C ASN A 166 -2.40 2.88 -8.26
N ALA A 167 -2.97 3.91 -7.67
CA ALA A 167 -2.88 4.19 -6.25
C ALA A 167 -4.25 4.09 -5.59
N VAL A 168 -4.27 3.61 -4.35
CA VAL A 168 -5.41 3.73 -3.43
C VAL A 168 -5.00 4.65 -2.30
N SER A 169 -5.82 5.66 -2.03
CA SER A 169 -5.62 6.65 -0.96
C SER A 169 -6.68 6.49 0.12
N PRO A 170 -6.43 5.66 1.15
CA PRO A 170 -7.34 5.52 2.27
C PRO A 170 -7.43 6.82 3.08
N GLY A 171 -8.63 7.06 3.63
CA GLY A 171 -8.81 7.93 4.80
C GLY A 171 -8.42 7.22 6.09
N PRO A 172 -8.89 7.68 7.25
CA PRO A 172 -8.71 6.98 8.52
C PRO A 172 -9.38 5.60 8.51
N VAL A 173 -8.59 4.56 8.84
CA VAL A 173 -9.00 3.15 8.79
C VAL A 173 -8.91 2.53 10.17
N GLU A 174 -9.91 1.75 10.56
CA GLU A 174 -9.94 0.98 11.78
C GLU A 174 -8.83 -0.09 11.76
N THR A 175 -7.71 0.22 12.40
CA THR A 175 -6.53 -0.64 12.45
C THR A 175 -5.86 -0.51 13.82
N GLY A 176 -5.05 -1.51 14.21
CA GLY A 176 -4.27 -1.41 15.43
C GLY A 176 -3.30 -0.21 15.44
N LEU A 177 -2.79 0.19 14.27
CA LEU A 177 -1.95 1.39 14.14
C LEU A 177 -2.75 2.66 14.48
N PHE A 178 -3.94 2.82 13.91
CA PHE A 178 -4.82 3.96 14.19
C PHE A 178 -5.23 3.99 15.67
N ARG A 179 -5.57 2.85 16.25
CA ARG A 179 -6.01 2.74 17.65
C ARG A 179 -4.90 3.02 18.67
N ALA A 180 -3.64 2.83 18.30
CA ALA A 180 -2.51 3.22 19.14
C ALA A 180 -2.42 4.76 19.33
N GLU A 181 -2.83 5.54 18.32
CA GLU A 181 -2.81 7.00 18.35
C GLU A 181 -4.18 7.60 18.77
N CYS A 182 -5.26 6.95 18.37
CA CYS A 182 -6.65 7.39 18.58
C CYS A 182 -7.47 6.32 19.30
N PRO A 183 -7.37 6.19 20.64
CA PRO A 183 -8.17 5.24 21.41
C PRO A 183 -9.68 5.48 21.24
N VAL A 184 -10.47 4.41 21.33
CA VAL A 184 -11.93 4.47 21.21
C VAL A 184 -12.53 5.45 22.22
N GLY A 185 -13.39 6.35 21.77
CA GLY A 185 -14.05 7.36 22.61
C GLY A 185 -13.19 8.57 22.96
N SER A 186 -11.91 8.61 22.55
CA SER A 186 -11.01 9.74 22.80
C SER A 186 -11.42 11.00 22.02
N ASP A 187 -10.96 12.16 22.48
CA ASP A 187 -11.19 13.43 21.76
C ASP A 187 -10.41 13.46 20.43
N ALA A 188 -9.26 12.74 20.36
CA ALA A 188 -8.54 12.52 19.10
C ALA A 188 -9.40 11.79 18.09
N GLU A 189 -10.08 10.71 18.48
CA GLU A 189 -11.01 10.00 17.60
C GLU A 189 -12.16 10.89 17.15
N LYS A 190 -12.79 11.61 18.07
CA LYS A 190 -13.90 12.54 17.72
C LYS A 190 -13.46 13.59 16.70
N THR A 191 -12.24 14.14 16.88
CA THR A 191 -11.65 15.11 15.96
C THR A 191 -11.46 14.50 14.58
N VAL A 192 -10.92 13.28 14.50
CA VAL A 192 -10.75 12.57 13.23
C VAL A 192 -12.09 12.28 12.57
N LEU A 193 -13.07 11.74 13.31
CA LEU A 193 -14.40 11.42 12.78
C LEU A 193 -15.12 12.65 12.23
N ALA A 194 -14.96 13.82 12.85
CA ALA A 194 -15.52 15.08 12.36
C ALA A 194 -14.99 15.50 10.98
N THR A 195 -13.82 14.97 10.56
CA THR A 195 -13.26 15.23 9.22
C THR A 195 -13.78 14.29 8.12
N ILE A 196 -14.61 13.31 8.48
CA ILE A 196 -15.10 12.28 7.56
C ILE A 196 -16.61 12.49 7.35
N PRO A 197 -17.08 12.91 6.16
CA PRO A 197 -18.51 13.09 5.89
C PRO A 197 -19.39 11.87 6.18
N MET A 198 -18.87 10.65 5.95
CA MET A 198 -19.60 9.43 6.31
C MET A 198 -19.66 9.13 7.82
N GLY A 199 -19.01 9.94 8.67
CA GLY A 199 -19.11 9.90 10.14
C GLY A 199 -18.52 8.67 10.81
N ARG A 200 -17.71 7.86 10.11
CA ARG A 200 -17.07 6.66 10.67
C ARG A 200 -15.70 6.39 10.03
N LEU A 201 -14.90 5.58 10.69
CA LEU A 201 -13.69 5.03 10.11
C LEU A 201 -14.04 4.02 9.00
N ALA A 202 -13.17 3.91 8.01
CA ALA A 202 -13.25 2.80 7.08
C ALA A 202 -12.82 1.50 7.75
N GLN A 203 -13.38 0.37 7.36
CA GLN A 203 -12.83 -0.93 7.70
C GLN A 203 -11.69 -1.26 6.73
N ALA A 204 -10.68 -1.99 7.20
CA ALA A 204 -9.54 -2.41 6.35
C ALA A 204 -10.01 -3.18 5.10
N ASP A 205 -11.10 -3.92 5.24
CA ASP A 205 -11.71 -4.69 4.17
C ASP A 205 -12.37 -3.81 3.08
N GLU A 206 -12.87 -2.62 3.42
CA GLU A 206 -13.41 -1.67 2.44
C GLU A 206 -12.30 -1.10 1.54
N VAL A 207 -11.11 -0.86 2.12
CA VAL A 207 -9.93 -0.45 1.36
C VAL A 207 -9.42 -1.61 0.50
N ALA A 208 -9.36 -2.82 1.07
CA ALA A 208 -8.94 -4.02 0.36
C ALA A 208 -9.84 -4.32 -0.86
N ALA A 209 -11.14 -4.03 -0.78
CA ALA A 209 -12.06 -4.17 -1.91
C ALA A 209 -11.63 -3.30 -3.11
N ALA A 210 -11.26 -2.04 -2.89
CA ALA A 210 -10.76 -1.16 -3.95
C ALA A 210 -9.43 -1.65 -4.53
N VAL A 211 -8.51 -2.11 -3.68
CA VAL A 211 -7.23 -2.69 -4.13
C VAL A 211 -7.49 -3.89 -5.03
N VAL A 212 -8.29 -4.85 -4.58
CA VAL A 212 -8.59 -6.09 -5.33
C VAL A 212 -9.34 -5.78 -6.63
N PHE A 213 -10.25 -4.79 -6.66
CA PHE A 213 -10.88 -4.31 -7.90
C PHE A 213 -9.83 -3.83 -8.92
N LEU A 214 -8.86 -3.01 -8.49
CA LEU A 214 -7.80 -2.48 -9.38
C LEU A 214 -6.85 -3.56 -9.89
N LEU A 215 -6.72 -4.66 -9.18
CA LEU A 215 -5.94 -5.83 -9.63
C LEU A 215 -6.72 -6.69 -10.64
N GLY A 216 -8.04 -6.60 -10.68
CA GLY A 216 -8.92 -7.43 -11.50
C GLY A 216 -9.03 -6.98 -12.96
N ASP A 217 -9.65 -7.84 -13.78
CA ASP A 217 -9.87 -7.59 -15.21
C ASP A 217 -10.86 -6.43 -15.46
N GLY A 218 -11.77 -6.16 -14.53
CA GLY A 218 -12.68 -5.01 -14.59
C GLY A 218 -11.97 -3.65 -14.57
N ALA A 219 -10.71 -3.61 -14.11
CA ALA A 219 -9.88 -2.41 -14.10
C ALA A 219 -8.81 -2.38 -15.21
N ALA A 220 -8.90 -3.24 -16.22
CA ALA A 220 -7.86 -3.40 -17.24
C ALA A 220 -7.55 -2.12 -18.05
N PHE A 221 -8.46 -1.15 -18.06
CA PHE A 221 -8.27 0.15 -18.73
C PHE A 221 -8.07 1.31 -17.75
N ILE A 222 -7.84 1.02 -16.46
CA ILE A 222 -7.58 2.00 -15.41
C ILE A 222 -6.08 1.95 -15.11
N THR A 223 -5.36 3.02 -15.40
CA THR A 223 -3.92 3.15 -15.08
C THR A 223 -3.56 4.60 -14.78
N GLY A 224 -2.58 4.82 -13.91
CA GLY A 224 -2.13 6.13 -13.45
C GLY A 224 -3.11 6.85 -12.52
N GLN A 225 -4.16 6.17 -12.06
CA GLN A 225 -5.21 6.80 -11.28
C GLN A 225 -4.98 6.67 -9.77
N GLU A 226 -5.48 7.65 -9.05
CA GLU A 226 -5.62 7.64 -7.59
C GLU A 226 -7.09 7.45 -7.23
N ILE A 227 -7.39 6.42 -6.44
CA ILE A 227 -8.74 6.14 -5.95
C ILE A 227 -8.80 6.45 -4.45
N GLY A 228 -9.56 7.47 -4.09
CA GLY A 228 -9.86 7.80 -2.69
C GLY A 228 -10.83 6.78 -2.07
N VAL A 229 -10.46 6.23 -0.90
CA VAL A 229 -11.34 5.39 -0.07
C VAL A 229 -11.37 6.02 1.32
N ASP A 230 -12.04 7.15 1.44
CA ASP A 230 -11.88 8.06 2.58
C ASP A 230 -13.21 8.61 3.16
N GLY A 231 -14.34 8.06 2.72
CA GLY A 231 -15.66 8.49 3.19
C GLY A 231 -16.00 9.94 2.87
N GLY A 232 -15.40 10.50 1.80
CA GLY A 232 -15.57 11.89 1.36
C GLY A 232 -14.64 12.88 2.07
N GLY A 233 -13.70 12.40 2.90
CA GLY A 233 -12.84 13.25 3.71
C GLY A 233 -11.92 14.19 2.90
N SER A 234 -11.53 13.82 1.69
CA SER A 234 -10.75 14.67 0.78
C SER A 234 -11.57 15.78 0.12
N LEU A 235 -12.89 15.64 0.08
CA LEU A 235 -13.84 16.59 -0.54
C LEU A 235 -14.46 17.54 0.49
N ALA A 236 -14.46 17.19 1.77
CA ALA A 236 -14.96 18.05 2.82
C ALA A 236 -14.14 19.33 2.85
N GLY A 237 -14.79 20.48 2.72
CA GLY A 237 -14.15 21.79 2.72
C GLY A 237 -13.24 21.94 3.95
N ARG A 238 -12.01 22.33 3.69
CA ARG A 238 -10.99 22.61 4.73
C ARG A 238 -11.18 23.97 5.31
#